data_80e6b14aeef84ad52c39a127f3a966f2
#
_entry.id   80e6b14aeef84ad52c39a127f3a966f2
#
_cell.length_a   1.000
_cell.length_b   1.000
_cell.length_c   1.000
_cell.angle_alpha   90.00
_cell.angle_beta   90.00
_cell.angle_gamma   90.00
#
_symmetry.space_group_name_H-M   'P 1'
#
loop_
_entity.id
_entity.type
_entity.pdbx_description
1 polymer ?
#
loop_
_entity_poly.entity_id
_entity_poly.type
_entity_poly.pdbx_seq_one_letter_code
_entity_poly.pdbx_strand_id
1 'polypeptide(L)'
;MPKPHRRNKFPRKPAPEASKPDLPGFGARRCAAILVEKTVDQHESIDQLTTGSTAIGVYRALEPQDRGLARAIALATLRHYRRIGEVLSRLYNRKPPKNARYLVHTLEVAAAQILYMNVPASAAVNLAVSAINRDKRTARFTGFANAVLRKLADETESLRTSVEEVSPFPAWMTKKLVSGYGKKLTAEMGMAVSNEPNVDLVTRPGAENVLPADFATVLPMGILRLTTATPVTELPGYEAGQWWVQDIAASLPARLLGDVTGKQIADLCAAPGGKTMQLASLGANVTAVDISRQRLGRLTENLKRTGLSAEIVQADILEWEPDERFDAILLDAPCTATGTCRRHPSRARTVRVAPPPSDFLPGNFARS
;
A
#
# COMPACT_ATOMS: atom_id res chain seq x y z
N MET A 1 71.60 15.76 -30.79
CA MET A 1 70.22 15.47 -31.23
C MET A 1 69.62 14.47 -30.27
N PRO A 2 68.60 14.82 -29.47
CA PRO A 2 67.94 13.89 -28.55
C PRO A 2 66.87 13.08 -29.30
N LYS A 3 66.77 11.77 -28.97
CA LYS A 3 65.82 10.81 -29.54
C LYS A 3 64.37 11.10 -29.01
N PRO A 4 63.32 10.90 -29.83
CA PRO A 4 61.94 11.16 -29.42
C PRO A 4 61.41 10.07 -28.45
N HIS A 5 60.82 10.50 -27.37
CA HIS A 5 60.07 9.66 -26.36
C HIS A 5 58.91 8.92 -27.04
N ARG A 6 58.92 7.58 -26.99
CA ARG A 6 57.76 6.73 -27.31
C ARG A 6 56.65 6.97 -26.27
N ARG A 7 55.52 7.57 -26.67
CA ARG A 7 54.28 7.62 -25.89
C ARG A 7 53.70 6.21 -25.79
N ASN A 8 53.67 5.66 -24.58
CA ASN A 8 52.93 4.44 -24.25
C ASN A 8 51.46 4.73 -24.44
N LYS A 9 50.83 4.10 -25.45
CA LYS A 9 49.38 4.08 -25.61
C LYS A 9 48.79 3.04 -24.63
N PHE A 10 48.24 3.47 -23.52
CA PHE A 10 47.38 2.62 -22.69
C PHE A 10 46.19 2.15 -23.53
N PRO A 11 45.79 0.85 -23.47
CA PRO A 11 44.63 0.37 -24.17
C PRO A 11 43.39 1.07 -23.59
N ARG A 12 42.60 1.70 -24.47
CA ARG A 12 41.31 2.24 -24.11
C ARG A 12 40.44 1.08 -23.61
N LYS A 13 39.87 1.20 -22.39
CA LYS A 13 38.79 0.31 -21.92
C LYS A 13 37.69 0.27 -22.98
N PRO A 14 37.21 -0.91 -23.36
CA PRO A 14 36.08 -1.00 -24.27
C PRO A 14 34.89 -0.20 -23.68
N ALA A 15 34.20 0.54 -24.54
CA ALA A 15 32.97 1.24 -24.18
C ALA A 15 31.96 0.23 -23.59
N PRO A 16 31.18 0.60 -22.58
CA PRO A 16 30.17 -0.29 -22.04
C PRO A 16 29.26 -0.73 -23.19
N GLU A 17 29.12 -2.05 -23.39
CA GLU A 17 28.15 -2.61 -24.33
C GLU A 17 26.78 -1.99 -24.06
N ALA A 18 26.15 -1.46 -25.10
CA ALA A 18 24.81 -0.93 -25.05
C ALA A 18 23.89 -2.01 -24.46
N SER A 19 23.33 -1.74 -23.31
CA SER A 19 22.39 -2.65 -22.66
C SER A 19 21.24 -2.96 -23.62
N LYS A 20 20.94 -4.25 -23.81
CA LYS A 20 19.75 -4.68 -24.58
C LYS A 20 18.54 -3.91 -24.05
N PRO A 21 17.65 -3.41 -24.94
CA PRO A 21 16.46 -2.68 -24.53
C PRO A 21 15.68 -3.50 -23.52
N ASP A 22 15.12 -2.84 -22.52
CA ASP A 22 14.33 -3.50 -21.49
C ASP A 22 13.05 -4.05 -22.11
N LEU A 23 12.69 -5.27 -21.71
CA LEU A 23 11.39 -5.85 -22.05
C LEU A 23 10.26 -5.03 -21.42
N PRO A 24 9.11 -4.87 -22.06
CA PRO A 24 7.98 -4.14 -21.51
C PRO A 24 7.64 -4.59 -20.09
N GLY A 25 7.51 -3.65 -19.16
CA GLY A 25 7.22 -3.89 -17.74
C GLY A 25 8.37 -4.55 -16.93
N PHE A 26 9.57 -4.66 -17.49
CA PHE A 26 10.74 -5.16 -16.76
C PHE A 26 11.10 -4.25 -15.59
N GLY A 27 11.16 -2.93 -15.85
CA GLY A 27 11.45 -1.91 -14.83
C GLY A 27 10.46 -1.97 -13.66
N ALA A 28 9.16 -2.12 -13.95
CA ALA A 28 8.11 -2.22 -12.94
C ALA A 28 8.31 -3.44 -12.02
N ARG A 29 8.62 -4.61 -12.58
CA ARG A 29 8.84 -5.85 -11.80
C ARG A 29 10.09 -5.81 -10.96
N ARG A 30 11.16 -5.27 -11.51
CA ARG A 30 12.40 -5.03 -10.77
C ARG A 30 12.18 -4.08 -9.60
N CYS A 31 11.46 -3.00 -9.83
CA CYS A 31 11.07 -2.04 -8.79
C CYS A 31 10.18 -2.72 -7.72
N ALA A 32 9.20 -3.53 -8.11
CA ALA A 32 8.36 -4.28 -7.18
C ALA A 32 9.18 -5.18 -6.25
N ALA A 33 10.19 -5.91 -6.77
CA ALA A 33 11.07 -6.74 -5.95
C ALA A 33 11.85 -5.91 -4.91
N ILE A 34 12.33 -4.72 -5.30
CA ILE A 34 13.02 -3.79 -4.38
C ILE A 34 12.06 -3.22 -3.33
N LEU A 35 10.82 -2.88 -3.71
CA LEU A 35 9.80 -2.43 -2.77
C LEU A 35 9.47 -3.50 -1.74
N VAL A 36 9.34 -4.76 -2.16
CA VAL A 36 9.08 -5.89 -1.25
C VAL A 36 10.28 -6.11 -0.32
N GLU A 37 11.52 -6.11 -0.85
CA GLU A 37 12.74 -6.23 -0.06
C GLU A 37 12.80 -5.16 1.05
N LYS A 38 12.63 -3.89 0.69
CA LYS A 38 12.66 -2.79 1.65
C LYS A 38 11.57 -2.92 2.71
N THR A 39 10.37 -3.32 2.31
CA THR A 39 9.27 -3.47 3.26
C THR A 39 9.46 -4.66 4.20
N VAL A 40 9.93 -5.80 3.69
CA VAL A 40 10.04 -7.04 4.48
C VAL A 40 11.30 -7.06 5.33
N ASP A 41 12.44 -6.64 4.76
CA ASP A 41 13.74 -6.76 5.40
C ASP A 41 14.15 -5.50 6.19
N GLN A 42 13.72 -4.32 5.72
CA GLN A 42 14.07 -3.03 6.34
C GLN A 42 12.89 -2.40 7.10
N HIS A 43 11.70 -3.02 7.05
CA HIS A 43 10.47 -2.55 7.70
C HIS A 43 10.01 -1.15 7.25
N GLU A 44 10.37 -0.75 6.04
CA GLU A 44 9.92 0.51 5.47
C GLU A 44 8.48 0.41 4.95
N SER A 45 7.68 1.46 5.15
CA SER A 45 6.30 1.49 4.63
C SER A 45 6.30 1.64 3.11
N ILE A 46 5.51 0.81 2.42
CA ILE A 46 5.37 0.90 0.96
C ILE A 46 4.86 2.28 0.53
N ASP A 47 4.02 2.91 1.33
CA ASP A 47 3.50 4.26 1.04
C ASP A 47 4.63 5.31 1.09
N GLN A 48 5.54 5.23 2.05
CA GLN A 48 6.73 6.08 2.10
C GLN A 48 7.65 5.85 0.91
N LEU A 49 7.83 4.59 0.51
CA LEU A 49 8.68 4.21 -0.62
C LEU A 49 8.14 4.64 -2.00
N THR A 50 6.83 4.94 -2.09
CA THR A 50 6.15 5.21 -3.37
C THR A 50 5.50 6.59 -3.46
N THR A 51 5.60 7.44 -2.44
CA THR A 51 4.85 8.70 -2.41
C THR A 51 5.76 9.92 -2.22
N GLY A 52 5.53 10.94 -3.05
CA GLY A 52 6.13 12.27 -2.90
C GLY A 52 7.66 12.27 -2.91
N SER A 53 8.27 13.14 -2.11
CA SER A 53 9.72 13.31 -1.99
C SER A 53 10.43 12.10 -1.36
N THR A 54 9.71 11.28 -0.59
CA THR A 54 10.26 10.08 0.08
C THR A 54 10.34 8.88 -0.85
N ALA A 55 9.69 8.92 -2.02
CA ALA A 55 9.70 7.83 -2.98
C ALA A 55 11.14 7.49 -3.41
N ILE A 56 11.46 6.19 -3.47
CA ILE A 56 12.80 5.72 -3.84
C ILE A 56 13.15 6.04 -5.30
N GLY A 57 14.43 6.26 -5.58
CA GLY A 57 14.90 6.68 -6.90
C GLY A 57 14.46 5.76 -8.03
N VAL A 58 14.55 4.43 -7.83
CA VAL A 58 14.10 3.44 -8.84
C VAL A 58 12.61 3.50 -9.15
N TYR A 59 11.77 3.89 -8.19
CA TYR A 59 10.35 4.08 -8.41
C TYR A 59 10.06 5.40 -9.14
N ARG A 60 10.74 6.48 -8.74
CA ARG A 60 10.58 7.80 -9.40
C ARG A 60 11.02 7.80 -10.85
N ALA A 61 12.00 6.96 -11.19
CA ALA A 61 12.53 6.83 -12.55
C ALA A 61 11.60 6.06 -13.51
N LEU A 62 10.53 5.42 -13.01
CA LEU A 62 9.55 4.74 -13.85
C LEU A 62 8.54 5.72 -14.46
N GLU A 63 8.02 5.36 -15.62
CA GLU A 63 6.86 6.03 -16.20
C GLU A 63 5.60 5.84 -15.30
N PRO A 64 4.60 6.74 -15.34
CA PRO A 64 3.42 6.67 -14.49
C PRO A 64 2.71 5.31 -14.52
N GLN A 65 2.54 4.70 -15.68
CA GLN A 65 1.92 3.39 -15.85
C GLN A 65 2.73 2.28 -15.17
N ASP A 66 4.06 2.30 -15.31
CA ASP A 66 4.96 1.33 -14.69
C ASP A 66 5.06 1.53 -13.18
N ARG A 67 4.91 2.76 -12.66
CA ARG A 67 4.79 3.02 -11.21
C ARG A 67 3.53 2.34 -10.63
N GLY A 68 2.40 2.50 -11.31
CA GLY A 68 1.15 1.83 -10.93
C GLY A 68 1.31 0.32 -10.88
N LEU A 69 1.89 -0.27 -11.93
CA LEU A 69 2.14 -1.70 -12.03
C LEU A 69 3.11 -2.19 -10.93
N ALA A 70 4.22 -1.48 -10.71
CA ALA A 70 5.20 -1.84 -9.67
C ALA A 70 4.55 -1.86 -8.28
N ARG A 71 3.73 -0.85 -7.96
CA ARG A 71 3.02 -0.77 -6.70
C ARG A 71 1.97 -1.87 -6.57
N ALA A 72 1.19 -2.14 -7.61
CA ALA A 72 0.18 -3.20 -7.62
C ALA A 72 0.80 -4.58 -7.37
N ILE A 73 1.89 -4.91 -8.07
CA ILE A 73 2.62 -6.17 -7.88
C ILE A 73 3.18 -6.28 -6.45
N ALA A 74 3.80 -5.22 -5.93
CA ALA A 74 4.34 -5.22 -4.58
C ALA A 74 3.25 -5.40 -3.53
N LEU A 75 2.09 -4.73 -3.66
CA LEU A 75 0.95 -4.89 -2.76
C LEU A 75 0.36 -6.29 -2.81
N ALA A 76 0.19 -6.87 -4.01
CA ALA A 76 -0.27 -8.26 -4.16
C ALA A 76 0.71 -9.23 -3.50
N THR A 77 2.02 -9.05 -3.69
CA THR A 77 3.06 -9.87 -3.05
C THR A 77 2.97 -9.78 -1.53
N LEU A 78 2.85 -8.59 -0.96
CA LEU A 78 2.78 -8.38 0.49
C LEU A 78 1.48 -8.93 1.09
N ARG A 79 0.36 -8.84 0.37
CA ARG A 79 -0.95 -9.36 0.78
C ARG A 79 -0.92 -10.89 0.95
N HIS A 80 -0.29 -11.56 0.01
CA HIS A 80 -0.21 -13.03 -0.02
C HIS A 80 1.15 -13.58 0.43
N TYR A 81 1.99 -12.77 1.06
CA TYR A 81 3.40 -13.06 1.33
C TYR A 81 3.64 -14.42 2.01
N ARG A 82 2.86 -14.76 3.03
CA ARG A 82 3.02 -16.03 3.74
C ARG A 82 2.61 -17.22 2.88
N ARG A 83 1.52 -17.09 2.13
CA ARG A 83 1.06 -18.11 1.18
C ARG A 83 2.08 -18.35 0.08
N ILE A 84 2.61 -17.26 -0.50
CA ILE A 84 3.68 -17.31 -1.50
C ILE A 84 4.93 -18.00 -0.94
N GLY A 85 5.36 -17.63 0.26
CA GLY A 85 6.50 -18.24 0.92
C GLY A 85 6.31 -19.73 1.16
N GLU A 86 5.12 -20.16 1.56
CA GLU A 86 4.78 -21.57 1.74
C GLU A 86 4.83 -22.34 0.41
N VAL A 87 4.20 -21.80 -0.66
CA VAL A 87 4.25 -22.40 -2.00
C VAL A 87 5.69 -22.53 -2.48
N LEU A 88 6.47 -21.46 -2.44
CA LEU A 88 7.85 -21.48 -2.91
C LEU A 88 8.70 -22.45 -2.08
N SER A 89 8.46 -22.57 -0.78
CA SER A 89 9.21 -23.49 0.07
C SER A 89 9.01 -24.96 -0.32
N ARG A 90 7.82 -25.33 -0.82
CA ARG A 90 7.50 -26.68 -1.33
C ARG A 90 8.15 -26.96 -2.68
N LEU A 91 8.40 -25.91 -3.47
CA LEU A 91 9.01 -26.02 -4.80
C LEU A 91 10.54 -26.04 -4.76
N TYR A 92 11.15 -25.65 -3.63
CA TYR A 92 12.61 -25.61 -3.50
C TYR A 92 13.19 -27.01 -3.24
N ASN A 93 13.96 -27.54 -4.20
CA ASN A 93 14.80 -28.70 -3.92
C ASN A 93 15.91 -28.37 -2.91
N ARG A 94 16.43 -27.13 -2.97
CA ARG A 94 17.40 -26.58 -2.02
C ARG A 94 17.03 -25.12 -1.76
N LYS A 95 16.95 -24.74 -0.48
CA LYS A 95 16.62 -23.33 -0.11
C LYS A 95 17.67 -22.35 -0.65
N PRO A 96 17.23 -21.18 -1.16
CA PRO A 96 18.13 -20.12 -1.56
C PRO A 96 19.06 -19.70 -0.41
N PRO A 97 20.29 -19.27 -0.69
CA PRO A 97 21.18 -18.73 0.33
C PRO A 97 20.57 -17.50 1.01
N LYS A 98 20.78 -17.36 2.33
CA LYS A 98 20.22 -16.26 3.13
C LYS A 98 20.61 -14.86 2.60
N ASN A 99 21.76 -14.72 2.00
CA ASN A 99 22.27 -13.47 1.43
C ASN A 99 21.78 -13.18 -0.01
N ALA A 100 21.05 -14.11 -0.63
CA ALA A 100 20.49 -13.92 -1.97
C ALA A 100 19.08 -13.26 -1.91
N ARG A 101 18.96 -12.16 -1.16
CA ARG A 101 17.65 -11.51 -0.90
C ARG A 101 16.95 -11.08 -2.18
N TYR A 102 17.66 -10.44 -3.10
CA TYR A 102 17.09 -10.03 -4.39
C TYR A 102 16.53 -11.23 -5.20
N LEU A 103 17.21 -12.39 -5.20
CA LEU A 103 16.67 -13.62 -5.81
C LEU A 103 15.34 -14.01 -5.16
N VAL A 104 15.29 -14.06 -3.82
CA VAL A 104 14.09 -14.47 -3.08
C VAL A 104 12.93 -13.56 -3.40
N HIS A 105 13.09 -12.23 -3.28
CA HIS A 105 12.03 -11.28 -3.54
C HIS A 105 11.61 -11.21 -5.02
N THR A 106 12.53 -11.48 -5.96
CA THR A 106 12.18 -11.62 -7.38
C THR A 106 11.30 -12.87 -7.62
N LEU A 107 11.60 -13.99 -6.96
CA LEU A 107 10.76 -15.19 -7.02
C LEU A 107 9.38 -14.95 -6.38
N GLU A 108 9.32 -14.26 -5.23
CA GLU A 108 8.07 -13.91 -4.56
C GLU A 108 7.18 -12.99 -5.43
N VAL A 109 7.77 -11.98 -6.08
CA VAL A 109 7.08 -11.09 -7.01
C VAL A 109 6.57 -11.82 -8.25
N ALA A 110 7.34 -12.77 -8.80
CA ALA A 110 6.88 -13.60 -9.91
C ALA A 110 5.74 -14.53 -9.47
N ALA A 111 5.89 -15.17 -8.31
CA ALA A 111 4.86 -16.04 -7.76
C ALA A 111 3.55 -15.31 -7.47
N ALA A 112 3.62 -14.07 -6.96
CA ALA A 112 2.43 -13.23 -6.76
C ALA A 112 1.67 -12.99 -8.07
N GLN A 113 2.39 -12.71 -9.15
CA GLN A 113 1.79 -12.48 -10.47
C GLN A 113 1.13 -13.74 -11.04
N ILE A 114 1.77 -14.91 -10.87
CA ILE A 114 1.25 -16.19 -11.36
C ILE A 114 0.03 -16.66 -10.55
N LEU A 115 0.09 -16.54 -9.21
CA LEU A 115 -0.93 -17.11 -8.33
C LEU A 115 -2.15 -16.20 -8.12
N TYR A 116 -1.96 -14.87 -8.14
CA TYR A 116 -2.95 -13.90 -7.63
C TYR A 116 -3.23 -12.72 -8.55
N MET A 117 -2.56 -12.63 -9.70
CA MET A 117 -2.81 -11.57 -10.68
C MET A 117 -3.08 -12.17 -12.05
N ASN A 118 -3.92 -11.53 -12.84
CA ASN A 118 -4.22 -11.99 -14.21
C ASN A 118 -3.07 -11.67 -15.19
N VAL A 119 -1.86 -12.16 -14.88
CA VAL A 119 -0.68 -12.01 -15.72
C VAL A 119 -0.34 -13.36 -16.35
N PRO A 120 -0.10 -13.44 -17.66
CA PRO A 120 0.37 -14.67 -18.29
C PRO A 120 1.61 -15.22 -17.58
N ALA A 121 1.54 -16.47 -17.13
CA ALA A 121 2.62 -17.10 -16.37
C ALA A 121 3.97 -17.03 -17.11
N SER A 122 3.97 -17.23 -18.44
CA SER A 122 5.16 -17.13 -19.29
C SER A 122 5.82 -15.75 -19.22
N ALA A 123 5.04 -14.66 -19.16
CA ALA A 123 5.58 -13.31 -19.02
C ALA A 123 6.20 -13.09 -17.64
N ALA A 124 5.54 -13.53 -16.57
CA ALA A 124 6.07 -13.44 -15.21
C ALA A 124 7.39 -14.23 -15.07
N VAL A 125 7.44 -15.46 -15.57
CA VAL A 125 8.63 -16.31 -15.56
C VAL A 125 9.79 -15.66 -16.33
N ASN A 126 9.56 -15.26 -17.59
CA ASN A 126 10.60 -14.71 -18.46
C ASN A 126 11.23 -13.44 -17.90
N LEU A 127 10.39 -12.53 -17.36
CA LEU A 127 10.85 -11.26 -16.79
C LEU A 127 11.63 -11.47 -15.48
N ALA A 128 11.18 -12.39 -14.62
CA ALA A 128 11.88 -12.72 -13.38
C ALA A 128 13.25 -13.39 -13.66
N VAL A 129 13.28 -14.37 -14.56
CA VAL A 129 14.51 -15.05 -14.98
C VAL A 129 15.50 -14.05 -15.61
N SER A 130 15.00 -13.14 -16.45
CA SER A 130 15.79 -12.05 -17.03
C SER A 130 16.36 -11.11 -15.95
N ALA A 131 15.58 -10.75 -14.95
CA ALA A 131 16.02 -9.89 -13.85
C ALA A 131 17.12 -10.54 -13.02
N ILE A 132 16.97 -11.83 -12.70
CA ILE A 132 17.94 -12.62 -11.96
C ILE A 132 19.26 -12.77 -12.78
N ASN A 133 19.16 -13.02 -14.09
CA ASN A 133 20.30 -13.19 -14.96
C ASN A 133 21.12 -11.90 -15.16
N ARG A 134 20.47 -10.73 -15.16
CA ARG A 134 21.12 -9.43 -15.33
C ARG A 134 21.82 -8.92 -14.06
N ASP A 135 21.46 -9.39 -12.89
CA ASP A 135 22.13 -9.02 -11.62
C ASP A 135 23.29 -9.97 -11.36
N LYS A 136 24.52 -9.42 -11.35
CA LYS A 136 25.78 -10.19 -11.17
C LYS A 136 25.79 -11.04 -9.90
N ARG A 137 25.06 -10.63 -8.86
CA ARG A 137 25.00 -11.35 -7.58
C ARG A 137 24.11 -12.59 -7.66
N THR A 138 23.12 -12.59 -8.57
CA THR A 138 22.09 -13.64 -8.67
C THR A 138 22.14 -14.43 -9.98
N ALA A 139 22.89 -14.01 -10.99
CA ALA A 139 22.96 -14.64 -12.32
C ALA A 139 23.24 -16.16 -12.27
N ARG A 140 24.06 -16.62 -11.33
CA ARG A 140 24.34 -18.06 -11.12
C ARG A 140 23.10 -18.88 -10.72
N PHE A 141 22.02 -18.25 -10.30
CA PHE A 141 20.77 -18.90 -9.89
C PHE A 141 19.69 -18.89 -10.99
N THR A 142 20.01 -18.45 -12.21
CA THR A 142 19.05 -18.34 -13.32
C THR A 142 18.37 -19.68 -13.61
N GLY A 143 19.12 -20.78 -13.68
CA GLY A 143 18.58 -22.13 -13.91
C GLY A 143 17.65 -22.59 -12.77
N PHE A 144 18.03 -22.32 -11.51
CA PHE A 144 17.21 -22.61 -10.35
C PHE A 144 15.89 -21.84 -10.38
N ALA A 145 15.94 -20.54 -10.64
CA ALA A 145 14.75 -19.69 -10.71
C ALA A 145 13.79 -20.14 -11.82
N ASN A 146 14.33 -20.45 -13.01
CA ASN A 146 13.53 -20.95 -14.13
C ASN A 146 12.84 -22.28 -13.79
N ALA A 147 13.52 -23.23 -13.16
CA ALA A 147 12.93 -24.50 -12.76
C ALA A 147 11.80 -24.32 -11.75
N VAL A 148 12.00 -23.50 -10.70
CA VAL A 148 11.01 -23.23 -9.67
C VAL A 148 9.78 -22.54 -10.26
N LEU A 149 9.97 -21.50 -11.08
CA LEU A 149 8.87 -20.72 -11.62
C LEU A 149 8.09 -21.46 -12.71
N ARG A 150 8.73 -22.34 -13.50
CA ARG A 150 8.01 -23.20 -14.45
C ARG A 150 7.12 -24.21 -13.71
N LYS A 151 7.67 -24.88 -12.70
CA LYS A 151 6.87 -25.80 -11.89
C LYS A 151 5.69 -25.10 -11.21
N LEU A 152 5.91 -23.86 -10.71
CA LEU A 152 4.84 -23.02 -10.19
C LEU A 152 3.76 -22.74 -11.24
N ALA A 153 4.16 -22.41 -12.47
CA ALA A 153 3.23 -22.12 -13.57
C ALA A 153 2.42 -23.35 -13.99
N ASP A 154 3.06 -24.54 -14.01
CA ASP A 154 2.41 -25.80 -14.39
C ASP A 154 1.38 -26.27 -13.34
N GLU A 155 1.62 -25.96 -12.06
CA GLU A 155 0.82 -26.43 -10.91
C GLU A 155 0.03 -25.29 -10.21
N THR A 156 -0.22 -24.17 -10.88
CA THR A 156 -0.76 -22.92 -10.29
C THR A 156 -2.00 -23.16 -9.41
N GLU A 157 -3.04 -23.83 -9.94
CA GLU A 157 -4.31 -24.00 -9.23
C GLU A 157 -4.17 -24.91 -8.00
N SER A 158 -3.48 -26.05 -8.14
CA SER A 158 -3.29 -26.99 -7.04
C SER A 158 -2.46 -26.37 -5.91
N LEU A 159 -1.40 -25.61 -6.27
CA LEU A 159 -0.57 -24.91 -5.29
C LEU A 159 -1.32 -23.78 -4.60
N ARG A 160 -2.14 -23.01 -5.32
CA ARG A 160 -2.97 -21.95 -4.76
C ARG A 160 -3.94 -22.51 -3.72
N THR A 161 -4.70 -23.55 -4.09
CA THR A 161 -5.67 -24.21 -3.20
C THR A 161 -4.97 -24.79 -1.97
N SER A 162 -3.79 -25.39 -2.14
CA SER A 162 -3.05 -26.04 -1.04
C SER A 162 -2.61 -25.11 0.08
N VAL A 163 -2.66 -23.77 -0.13
CA VAL A 163 -2.26 -22.76 0.85
C VAL A 163 -3.40 -21.82 1.26
N GLU A 164 -4.63 -22.10 0.89
CA GLU A 164 -5.79 -21.26 1.24
C GLU A 164 -5.97 -21.11 2.75
N GLU A 165 -5.73 -22.17 3.52
CA GLU A 165 -5.81 -22.14 4.97
C GLU A 165 -4.63 -21.43 5.66
N VAL A 166 -3.55 -21.14 4.92
CA VAL A 166 -2.42 -20.40 5.48
C VAL A 166 -2.83 -18.97 5.77
N SER A 167 -2.78 -18.60 7.05
CA SER A 167 -3.12 -17.24 7.49
C SER A 167 -2.24 -16.19 6.80
N PRO A 168 -2.81 -15.12 6.22
CA PRO A 168 -2.04 -14.05 5.59
C PRO A 168 -1.29 -13.19 6.62
N PHE A 169 -1.73 -13.23 7.89
CA PHE A 169 -1.11 -12.46 8.96
C PHE A 169 0.23 -13.08 9.41
N PRO A 170 1.18 -12.28 9.89
CA PRO A 170 2.37 -12.78 10.58
C PRO A 170 1.99 -13.70 11.75
N ALA A 171 2.87 -14.65 12.09
CA ALA A 171 2.59 -15.65 13.13
C ALA A 171 2.21 -15.04 14.49
N TRP A 172 2.90 -13.96 14.89
CA TRP A 172 2.60 -13.24 16.13
C TRP A 172 1.18 -12.63 16.14
N MET A 173 0.76 -12.06 15.00
CA MET A 173 -0.56 -11.46 14.85
C MET A 173 -1.64 -12.53 14.79
N THR A 174 -1.42 -13.61 14.03
CA THR A 174 -2.33 -14.76 14.00
C THR A 174 -2.58 -15.32 15.42
N LYS A 175 -1.50 -15.49 16.21
CA LYS A 175 -1.62 -15.97 17.61
C LYS A 175 -2.48 -15.02 18.46
N LYS A 176 -2.27 -13.72 18.38
CA LYS A 176 -3.07 -12.72 19.12
C LYS A 176 -4.52 -12.68 18.66
N LEU A 177 -4.78 -12.72 17.36
CA LEU A 177 -6.15 -12.75 16.83
C LEU A 177 -6.89 -14.03 17.24
N VAL A 178 -6.25 -15.20 17.15
CA VAL A 178 -6.84 -16.45 17.61
C VAL A 178 -7.14 -16.44 19.11
N SER A 179 -6.26 -15.87 19.92
CA SER A 179 -6.48 -15.72 21.36
C SER A 179 -7.66 -14.80 21.70
N GLY A 180 -7.84 -13.70 20.93
CA GLY A 180 -8.90 -12.72 21.19
C GLY A 180 -10.24 -13.05 20.53
N TYR A 181 -10.23 -13.66 19.36
CA TYR A 181 -11.42 -13.81 18.52
C TYR A 181 -11.73 -15.27 18.13
N GLY A 182 -10.86 -16.21 18.50
CA GLY A 182 -10.99 -17.61 18.12
C GLY A 182 -10.53 -17.89 16.68
N LYS A 183 -10.40 -19.18 16.35
CA LYS A 183 -9.87 -19.63 15.04
C LYS A 183 -10.78 -19.25 13.88
N LYS A 184 -12.11 -19.44 14.02
CA LYS A 184 -13.08 -19.19 12.94
C LYS A 184 -13.06 -17.75 12.50
N LEU A 185 -13.25 -16.80 13.42
CA LEU A 185 -13.29 -15.37 13.08
C LEU A 185 -11.92 -14.87 12.57
N THR A 186 -10.81 -15.40 13.10
CA THR A 186 -9.47 -15.10 12.59
C THR A 186 -9.28 -15.56 11.14
N ALA A 187 -9.83 -16.71 10.76
CA ALA A 187 -9.79 -17.18 9.37
C ALA A 187 -10.64 -16.28 8.45
N GLU A 188 -11.83 -15.88 8.87
CA GLU A 188 -12.70 -14.94 8.15
C GLU A 188 -12.02 -13.57 7.96
N MET A 189 -11.37 -13.03 8.99
CA MET A 189 -10.53 -11.82 8.90
C MET A 189 -9.39 -12.00 7.89
N GLY A 190 -8.75 -13.18 7.88
CA GLY A 190 -7.69 -13.53 6.94
C GLY A 190 -8.18 -13.53 5.49
N MET A 191 -9.36 -14.07 5.22
CA MET A 191 -9.98 -14.04 3.90
C MET A 191 -10.29 -12.60 3.47
N ALA A 192 -10.88 -11.79 4.35
CA ALA A 192 -11.20 -10.41 4.07
C ALA A 192 -9.96 -9.56 3.72
N VAL A 193 -8.83 -9.79 4.42
CA VAL A 193 -7.56 -9.08 4.17
C VAL A 193 -6.88 -9.56 2.90
N SER A 194 -7.12 -10.80 2.47
CA SER A 194 -6.55 -11.37 1.24
C SER A 194 -7.19 -10.81 -0.04
N ASN A 195 -8.38 -10.24 0.06
CA ASN A 195 -9.05 -9.62 -1.08
C ASN A 195 -8.51 -8.21 -1.33
N GLU A 196 -8.57 -7.77 -2.59
CA GLU A 196 -8.29 -6.37 -2.91
C GLU A 196 -9.29 -5.44 -2.22
N PRO A 197 -8.83 -4.28 -1.73
CA PRO A 197 -9.74 -3.32 -1.12
C PRO A 197 -10.61 -2.69 -2.19
N ASN A 198 -11.91 -2.58 -1.90
CA ASN A 198 -12.79 -1.75 -2.70
C ASN A 198 -12.38 -0.28 -2.59
N VAL A 199 -12.72 0.50 -3.60
CA VAL A 199 -12.61 1.96 -3.57
C VAL A 199 -14.02 2.51 -3.35
N ASP A 200 -14.22 3.18 -2.22
CA ASP A 200 -15.47 3.82 -1.88
C ASP A 200 -15.30 5.35 -2.02
N LEU A 201 -16.35 6.02 -2.51
CA LEU A 201 -16.40 7.45 -2.70
C LEU A 201 -17.51 8.03 -1.83
N VAL A 202 -17.20 9.11 -1.12
CA VAL A 202 -18.19 9.96 -0.45
C VAL A 202 -18.47 11.14 -1.35
N THR A 203 -19.74 11.36 -1.67
CA THR A 203 -20.21 12.46 -2.52
C THR A 203 -20.56 13.69 -1.69
N ARG A 204 -20.44 14.86 -2.30
CA ARG A 204 -21.06 16.07 -1.76
C ARG A 204 -22.59 15.95 -1.83
N PRO A 205 -23.35 16.58 -0.92
CA PRO A 205 -24.78 16.70 -1.08
C PRO A 205 -25.17 17.25 -2.45
N GLY A 206 -26.10 16.59 -3.13
CA GLY A 206 -26.53 16.93 -4.49
C GLY A 206 -25.69 16.34 -5.63
N ALA A 207 -24.66 15.56 -5.34
CA ALA A 207 -23.80 14.92 -6.34
C ALA A 207 -23.92 13.38 -6.36
N GLU A 208 -25.03 12.84 -5.89
CA GLU A 208 -25.23 11.39 -5.73
C GLU A 208 -25.22 10.62 -7.06
N ASN A 209 -25.60 11.29 -8.14
CA ASN A 209 -25.69 10.69 -9.51
C ASN A 209 -24.53 11.11 -10.41
N VAL A 210 -23.38 11.46 -9.86
CA VAL A 210 -22.24 11.97 -10.62
C VAL A 210 -21.57 10.92 -11.50
N LEU A 211 -21.66 9.64 -11.14
CA LEU A 211 -21.10 8.53 -11.91
C LEU A 211 -22.17 7.80 -12.72
N PRO A 212 -21.80 7.26 -13.91
CA PRO A 212 -22.62 6.29 -14.62
C PRO A 212 -23.01 5.10 -13.73
N ALA A 213 -24.23 4.56 -13.92
CA ALA A 213 -24.78 3.50 -13.07
C ALA A 213 -23.94 2.20 -13.05
N ASP A 214 -23.20 1.94 -14.11
CA ASP A 214 -22.32 0.77 -14.27
C ASP A 214 -20.93 0.98 -13.63
N PHE A 215 -20.59 2.21 -13.23
CA PHE A 215 -19.29 2.53 -12.64
C PHE A 215 -19.24 2.34 -11.13
N ALA A 216 -20.38 2.32 -10.45
CA ALA A 216 -20.44 2.18 -9.01
C ALA A 216 -21.72 1.52 -8.53
N THR A 217 -21.64 0.80 -7.44
CA THR A 217 -22.80 0.33 -6.65
C THR A 217 -23.06 1.32 -5.51
N VAL A 218 -24.31 1.71 -5.34
CA VAL A 218 -24.71 2.57 -4.21
C VAL A 218 -24.82 1.72 -2.95
N LEU A 219 -24.03 2.08 -1.96
CA LEU A 219 -24.06 1.49 -0.62
C LEU A 219 -25.00 2.27 0.31
N PRO A 220 -25.29 1.74 1.51
CA PRO A 220 -25.98 2.51 2.54
C PRO A 220 -25.33 3.89 2.75
N MET A 221 -26.16 4.88 3.08
CA MET A 221 -25.77 6.29 3.31
C MET A 221 -25.27 7.02 2.03
N GLY A 222 -25.62 6.52 0.83
CA GLY A 222 -25.28 7.17 -0.44
C GLY A 222 -23.81 7.08 -0.85
N ILE A 223 -23.05 6.17 -0.23
CA ILE A 223 -21.65 5.96 -0.58
C ILE A 223 -21.55 5.14 -1.87
N LEU A 224 -20.70 5.56 -2.81
CA LEU A 224 -20.51 4.88 -4.08
C LEU A 224 -19.32 3.93 -4.00
N ARG A 225 -19.53 2.64 -4.22
CA ARG A 225 -18.47 1.64 -4.34
C ARG A 225 -18.13 1.41 -5.79
N LEU A 226 -16.91 1.70 -6.20
CA LEU A 226 -16.48 1.54 -7.58
C LEU A 226 -16.51 0.07 -8.02
N THR A 227 -17.04 -0.15 -9.21
CA THR A 227 -17.04 -1.43 -9.93
C THR A 227 -16.15 -1.39 -11.17
N THR A 228 -15.67 -0.21 -11.56
CA THR A 228 -14.78 0.01 -12.69
C THR A 228 -13.30 -0.01 -12.30
N ALA A 229 -12.43 -0.40 -13.23
CA ALA A 229 -10.98 -0.29 -13.12
C ALA A 229 -10.42 1.07 -13.59
N THR A 230 -11.29 2.01 -13.99
CA THR A 230 -10.87 3.34 -14.42
C THR A 230 -10.14 4.07 -13.30
N PRO A 231 -9.00 4.71 -13.58
CA PRO A 231 -8.29 5.51 -12.57
C PRO A 231 -9.20 6.57 -11.95
N VAL A 232 -9.14 6.70 -10.64
CA VAL A 232 -10.02 7.61 -9.87
C VAL A 232 -9.97 9.03 -10.40
N THR A 233 -8.80 9.50 -10.84
CA THR A 233 -8.59 10.85 -11.39
C THR A 233 -9.25 11.07 -12.76
N GLU A 234 -9.64 10.00 -13.45
CA GLU A 234 -10.28 10.05 -14.76
C GLU A 234 -11.81 9.92 -14.67
N LEU A 235 -12.33 9.66 -13.46
CA LEU A 235 -13.77 9.49 -13.25
C LEU A 235 -14.51 10.85 -13.30
N PRO A 236 -15.75 10.87 -13.82
CA PRO A 236 -16.60 12.06 -13.80
C PRO A 236 -16.70 12.66 -12.38
N GLY A 237 -16.67 13.98 -12.29
CA GLY A 237 -16.81 14.70 -11.03
C GLY A 237 -15.54 14.82 -10.18
N TYR A 238 -14.42 14.15 -10.55
CA TYR A 238 -13.17 14.25 -9.79
C TYR A 238 -12.63 15.69 -9.78
N GLU A 239 -12.37 16.25 -10.97
CA GLU A 239 -11.85 17.62 -11.11
C GLU A 239 -12.85 18.67 -10.61
N ALA A 240 -14.15 18.41 -10.75
CA ALA A 240 -15.21 19.27 -10.22
C ALA A 240 -15.36 19.16 -8.69
N GLY A 241 -14.60 18.30 -8.02
CA GLY A 241 -14.62 18.14 -6.57
C GLY A 241 -15.94 17.63 -6.00
N GLN A 242 -16.74 16.94 -6.80
CA GLN A 242 -18.06 16.46 -6.41
C GLN A 242 -18.03 15.32 -5.40
N TRP A 243 -16.87 14.68 -5.24
CA TRP A 243 -16.64 13.55 -4.33
C TRP A 243 -15.15 13.39 -3.98
N TRP A 244 -14.87 12.54 -3.02
CA TRP A 244 -13.51 12.12 -2.62
C TRP A 244 -13.49 10.65 -2.23
N VAL A 245 -12.29 10.06 -2.28
CA VAL A 245 -12.08 8.67 -1.86
C VAL A 245 -12.11 8.59 -0.35
N GLN A 246 -13.06 7.84 0.19
CA GLN A 246 -13.15 7.54 1.63
C GLN A 246 -13.90 6.23 1.83
N ASP A 247 -13.30 5.31 2.58
CA ASP A 247 -13.93 4.04 2.96
C ASP A 247 -15.21 4.28 3.74
N ILE A 248 -16.23 3.45 3.48
CA ILE A 248 -17.51 3.53 4.18
C ILE A 248 -17.33 3.50 5.70
N ALA A 249 -16.45 2.61 6.23
CA ALA A 249 -16.21 2.55 7.68
C ALA A 249 -15.51 3.81 8.19
N ALA A 250 -14.62 4.43 7.40
CA ALA A 250 -13.97 5.68 7.76
C ALA A 250 -14.91 6.89 7.73
N SER A 251 -16.06 6.79 7.06
CA SER A 251 -17.08 7.84 7.02
C SER A 251 -18.05 7.81 8.23
N LEU A 252 -18.11 6.69 8.95
CA LEU A 252 -19.07 6.52 10.05
C LEU A 252 -18.84 7.49 11.22
N PRO A 253 -17.59 7.72 11.72
CA PRO A 253 -17.38 8.58 12.89
C PRO A 253 -17.92 10.00 12.71
N ALA A 254 -17.71 10.62 11.55
CA ALA A 254 -18.26 11.95 11.29
C ALA A 254 -19.79 11.97 11.27
N ARG A 255 -20.44 10.89 10.82
CA ARG A 255 -21.93 10.77 10.81
C ARG A 255 -22.52 10.59 12.21
N LEU A 256 -21.76 10.02 13.15
CA LEU A 256 -22.22 9.84 14.54
C LEU A 256 -22.33 11.16 15.30
N LEU A 257 -21.76 12.24 14.80
CA LEU A 257 -21.94 13.58 15.37
C LEU A 257 -23.35 14.17 15.11
N GLY A 258 -24.14 13.52 14.25
CA GLY A 258 -25.49 13.96 13.91
C GLY A 258 -25.50 15.21 13.04
N ASP A 259 -26.44 16.12 13.30
CA ASP A 259 -26.51 17.42 12.61
C ASP A 259 -25.38 18.32 13.10
N VAL A 260 -24.50 18.66 12.18
CA VAL A 260 -23.31 19.50 12.41
C VAL A 260 -23.41 20.88 11.75
N THR A 261 -24.54 21.19 11.15
CA THR A 261 -24.74 22.45 10.42
C THR A 261 -24.49 23.66 11.33
N GLY A 262 -23.56 24.51 10.92
CA GLY A 262 -23.16 25.73 11.65
C GLY A 262 -22.33 25.49 12.92
N LYS A 263 -22.10 24.24 13.34
CA LYS A 263 -21.36 23.90 14.56
C LYS A 263 -19.85 24.08 14.35
N GLN A 264 -19.16 24.44 15.44
CA GLN A 264 -17.71 24.47 15.53
C GLN A 264 -17.20 23.07 15.86
N ILE A 265 -16.47 22.44 14.95
CA ILE A 265 -15.99 21.06 15.11
C ILE A 265 -14.48 21.01 15.01
N ALA A 266 -13.81 20.44 16.01
CA ALA A 266 -12.38 20.08 15.89
C ALA A 266 -12.25 18.68 15.29
N ASP A 267 -11.50 18.56 14.17
CA ASP A 267 -11.05 17.28 13.59
C ASP A 267 -9.59 17.10 13.94
N LEU A 268 -9.31 16.22 14.91
CA LEU A 268 -7.98 15.99 15.45
C LEU A 268 -7.32 14.80 14.74
N CYS A 269 -6.03 14.96 14.37
CA CYS A 269 -5.30 14.04 13.49
C CYS A 269 -5.94 13.96 12.08
N ALA A 270 -6.39 15.12 11.58
CA ALA A 270 -7.32 15.28 10.47
C ALA A 270 -6.81 14.79 9.10
N ALA A 271 -5.51 14.91 8.85
CA ALA A 271 -4.96 14.69 7.52
C ALA A 271 -4.95 13.20 7.09
N PRO A 272 -5.33 12.89 5.85
CA PRO A 272 -5.39 13.74 4.65
C PRO A 272 -6.74 14.45 4.39
N GLY A 273 -7.68 14.49 5.33
CA GLY A 273 -8.86 15.35 5.28
C GLY A 273 -10.18 14.70 4.89
N GLY A 274 -10.27 13.35 4.82
CA GLY A 274 -11.51 12.68 4.44
C GLY A 274 -12.69 13.03 5.37
N LYS A 275 -12.48 13.01 6.69
CA LYS A 275 -13.49 13.37 7.69
C LYS A 275 -13.71 14.89 7.74
N THR A 276 -12.64 15.66 7.62
CA THR A 276 -12.70 17.13 7.50
C THR A 276 -13.63 17.55 6.35
N MET A 277 -13.41 17.00 5.13
CA MET A 277 -14.25 17.29 3.96
C MET A 277 -15.69 16.86 4.18
N GLN A 278 -15.90 15.71 4.85
CA GLN A 278 -17.24 15.22 5.15
C GLN A 278 -17.99 16.17 6.09
N LEU A 279 -17.36 16.62 7.17
CA LEU A 279 -17.96 17.59 8.12
C LEU A 279 -18.22 18.93 7.44
N ALA A 280 -17.23 19.46 6.72
CA ALA A 280 -17.37 20.72 5.98
C ALA A 280 -18.48 20.64 4.92
N SER A 281 -18.64 19.52 4.22
CA SER A 281 -19.69 19.32 3.22
C SER A 281 -21.10 19.28 3.82
N LEU A 282 -21.20 18.97 5.12
CA LEU A 282 -22.45 18.98 5.90
C LEU A 282 -22.68 20.33 6.59
N GLY A 283 -21.89 21.35 6.29
CA GLY A 283 -22.09 22.71 6.79
C GLY A 283 -21.45 23.00 8.15
N ALA A 284 -20.55 22.16 8.65
CA ALA A 284 -19.79 22.46 9.87
C ALA A 284 -18.69 23.50 9.61
N ASN A 285 -18.37 24.30 10.63
CA ASN A 285 -17.15 25.10 10.70
C ASN A 285 -16.05 24.19 11.30
N VAL A 286 -15.13 23.73 10.47
CA VAL A 286 -14.16 22.71 10.89
C VAL A 286 -12.79 23.32 11.11
N THR A 287 -12.19 23.08 12.29
CA THR A 287 -10.78 23.29 12.58
C THR A 287 -10.06 21.93 12.50
N ALA A 288 -9.23 21.76 11.47
CA ALA A 288 -8.50 20.52 11.17
C ALA A 288 -7.07 20.60 11.72
N VAL A 289 -6.76 19.78 12.70
CA VAL A 289 -5.46 19.77 13.41
C VAL A 289 -4.68 18.52 13.06
N ASP A 290 -3.41 18.68 12.64
CA ASP A 290 -2.49 17.56 12.42
C ASP A 290 -1.04 18.03 12.65
N ILE A 291 -0.22 17.17 13.23
CA ILE A 291 1.20 17.47 13.49
C ILE A 291 2.04 17.50 12.21
N SER A 292 1.61 16.81 11.15
CA SER A 292 2.40 16.60 9.95
C SER A 292 2.11 17.66 8.87
N ARG A 293 3.03 18.59 8.70
CA ARG A 293 2.96 19.59 7.61
C ARG A 293 2.76 18.96 6.23
N GLN A 294 3.44 17.86 5.94
CA GLN A 294 3.33 17.18 4.65
C GLN A 294 1.91 16.61 4.43
N ARG A 295 1.29 16.06 5.49
CA ARG A 295 -0.06 15.51 5.41
C ARG A 295 -1.09 16.62 5.29
N LEU A 296 -0.90 17.74 5.99
CA LEU A 296 -1.73 18.95 5.88
C LEU A 296 -1.70 19.55 4.48
N GLY A 297 -0.56 19.49 3.78
CA GLY A 297 -0.50 19.90 2.38
C GLY A 297 -1.50 19.14 1.49
N ARG A 298 -1.65 17.82 1.70
CA ARG A 298 -2.66 17.03 0.97
C ARG A 298 -4.09 17.39 1.36
N LEU A 299 -4.32 17.67 2.64
CA LEU A 299 -5.62 18.15 3.11
C LEU A 299 -5.98 19.46 2.42
N THR A 300 -5.05 20.41 2.35
CA THR A 300 -5.23 21.69 1.64
C THR A 300 -5.57 21.49 0.16
N GLU A 301 -4.83 20.61 -0.53
CA GLU A 301 -5.10 20.27 -1.94
C GLU A 301 -6.49 19.65 -2.12
N ASN A 302 -6.89 18.76 -1.22
CA ASN A 302 -8.20 18.11 -1.24
C ASN A 302 -9.34 19.13 -1.00
N LEU A 303 -9.21 20.01 -0.01
CA LEU A 303 -10.18 21.08 0.25
C LEU A 303 -10.32 22.01 -0.98
N LYS A 304 -9.18 22.43 -1.55
CA LYS A 304 -9.19 23.25 -2.76
C LYS A 304 -9.91 22.56 -3.92
N ARG A 305 -9.61 21.29 -4.19
CA ARG A 305 -10.25 20.52 -5.28
C ARG A 305 -11.75 20.38 -5.06
N THR A 306 -12.17 20.12 -3.83
CA THR A 306 -13.58 19.93 -3.51
C THR A 306 -14.36 21.23 -3.30
N GLY A 307 -13.69 22.39 -3.31
CA GLY A 307 -14.33 23.68 -3.03
C GLY A 307 -14.89 23.76 -1.61
N LEU A 308 -14.33 23.00 -0.68
CA LEU A 308 -14.68 23.01 0.75
C LEU A 308 -13.64 23.83 1.52
N SER A 309 -14.03 24.34 2.69
CA SER A 309 -13.16 25.13 3.55
C SER A 309 -13.09 24.53 4.95
N ALA A 310 -11.93 24.62 5.56
CA ALA A 310 -11.68 24.36 6.97
C ALA A 310 -10.50 25.21 7.43
N GLU A 311 -10.48 25.58 8.68
CA GLU A 311 -9.28 26.12 9.31
C GLU A 311 -8.24 25.01 9.45
N ILE A 312 -6.97 25.28 9.11
CA ILE A 312 -5.90 24.28 9.15
C ILE A 312 -4.87 24.70 10.18
N VAL A 313 -4.71 23.87 11.21
CA VAL A 313 -3.77 24.10 12.31
C VAL A 313 -2.70 23.02 12.30
N GLN A 314 -1.43 23.43 12.19
CA GLN A 314 -0.31 22.51 12.40
C GLN A 314 0.10 22.54 13.86
N ALA A 315 -0.28 21.52 14.63
CA ALA A 315 0.06 21.42 16.03
C ALA A 315 0.15 19.97 16.51
N ASP A 316 0.89 19.74 17.59
CA ASP A 316 0.74 18.53 18.39
C ASP A 316 -0.51 18.69 19.28
N ILE A 317 -1.47 17.78 19.14
CA ILE A 317 -2.74 17.84 19.89
C ILE A 317 -2.54 17.70 21.41
N LEU A 318 -1.38 17.20 21.86
CA LEU A 318 -1.05 17.11 23.29
C LEU A 318 -0.59 18.47 23.87
N GLU A 319 -0.20 19.41 23.02
CA GLU A 319 0.30 20.72 23.39
C GLU A 319 -0.59 21.86 22.84
N TRP A 320 -1.58 21.50 22.01
CA TRP A 320 -2.43 22.49 21.38
C TRP A 320 -3.56 22.95 22.31
N GLU A 321 -3.59 24.24 22.56
CA GLU A 321 -4.65 24.92 23.30
C GLU A 321 -5.46 25.78 22.33
N PRO A 322 -6.74 25.46 22.07
CA PRO A 322 -7.60 26.27 21.21
C PRO A 322 -8.07 27.54 21.92
N ASP A 323 -8.17 28.62 21.16
CA ASP A 323 -8.68 29.91 21.67
C ASP A 323 -10.20 29.85 21.97
N GLU A 324 -10.94 28.98 21.27
CA GLU A 324 -12.40 28.85 21.35
C GLU A 324 -12.82 27.43 21.71
N ARG A 325 -14.04 27.30 22.23
CA ARG A 325 -14.63 25.99 22.51
C ARG A 325 -15.30 25.42 21.26
N PHE A 326 -15.29 24.11 21.14
CA PHE A 326 -15.97 23.37 20.10
C PHE A 326 -17.29 22.77 20.57
N ASP A 327 -18.27 22.69 19.67
CA ASP A 327 -19.52 21.98 19.92
C ASP A 327 -19.32 20.46 19.94
N ALA A 328 -18.33 19.95 19.14
CA ALA A 328 -17.94 18.56 19.14
C ALA A 328 -16.46 18.40 18.70
N ILE A 329 -15.88 17.28 19.09
CA ILE A 329 -14.50 16.90 18.74
C ILE A 329 -14.54 15.53 18.09
N LEU A 330 -13.94 15.42 16.91
CA LEU A 330 -13.68 14.14 16.24
C LEU A 330 -12.19 13.82 16.37
N LEU A 331 -11.87 12.72 17.05
CA LEU A 331 -10.49 12.25 17.21
C LEU A 331 -10.29 10.93 16.46
N ASP A 332 -9.50 10.96 15.39
CA ASP A 332 -9.02 9.76 14.68
C ASP A 332 -7.52 9.57 14.97
N ALA A 333 -7.22 9.18 16.21
CA ALA A 333 -5.86 9.09 16.71
C ALA A 333 -5.00 8.09 15.92
N PRO A 334 -3.73 8.40 15.67
CA PRO A 334 -2.81 7.46 15.04
C PRO A 334 -2.68 6.19 15.89
N CYS A 335 -2.92 5.05 15.27
CA CYS A 335 -2.81 3.74 15.90
C CYS A 335 -1.96 2.80 15.05
N THR A 336 -1.80 1.53 15.47
CA THR A 336 -1.14 0.50 14.66
C THR A 336 -1.85 0.24 13.33
N ALA A 337 -3.10 0.68 13.20
CA ALA A 337 -3.94 0.58 12.02
C ALA A 337 -4.00 -0.85 11.44
N THR A 338 -3.96 -1.88 12.29
CA THR A 338 -4.00 -3.29 11.88
C THR A 338 -5.29 -3.64 11.14
N GLY A 339 -6.41 -2.96 11.42
CA GLY A 339 -7.66 -3.07 10.68
C GLY A 339 -7.55 -2.63 9.20
N THR A 340 -6.54 -1.84 8.85
CA THR A 340 -6.32 -1.38 7.48
C THR A 340 -5.39 -2.29 6.67
N CYS A 341 -4.99 -3.46 7.18
CA CYS A 341 -4.08 -4.39 6.50
C CYS A 341 -4.57 -4.79 5.10
N ARG A 342 -5.87 -4.76 4.82
CA ARG A 342 -6.42 -4.98 3.48
C ARG A 342 -5.93 -3.94 2.46
N ARG A 343 -5.88 -2.67 2.85
CA ARG A 343 -5.39 -1.54 2.02
C ARG A 343 -3.88 -1.39 2.09
N HIS A 344 -3.31 -1.63 3.27
CA HIS A 344 -1.91 -1.46 3.58
C HIS A 344 -1.30 -2.77 4.09
N PRO A 345 -1.11 -3.79 3.21
CA PRO A 345 -0.64 -5.12 3.63
C PRO A 345 0.76 -5.10 4.25
N SER A 346 1.53 -4.04 4.04
CA SER A 346 2.81 -3.80 4.72
C SER A 346 2.64 -3.56 6.23
N ARG A 347 1.50 -3.02 6.68
CA ARG A 347 1.26 -2.66 8.09
C ARG A 347 1.50 -3.82 9.05
N ALA A 348 0.97 -4.99 8.74
CA ALA A 348 1.18 -6.18 9.57
C ALA A 348 2.65 -6.57 9.74
N ARG A 349 3.56 -6.07 8.88
CA ARG A 349 4.99 -6.38 8.86
C ARG A 349 5.84 -5.26 9.41
N THR A 350 5.41 -4.02 9.28
CA THR A 350 6.14 -2.83 9.74
C THR A 350 5.79 -2.45 11.18
N VAL A 351 4.66 -2.93 11.70
CA VAL A 351 4.29 -2.72 13.11
C VAL A 351 5.28 -3.44 14.00
N ARG A 352 6.13 -2.68 14.66
CA ARG A 352 6.88 -3.15 15.83
C ARG A 352 5.90 -3.14 17.00
N VAL A 353 5.52 -4.33 17.49
CA VAL A 353 4.77 -4.42 18.74
C VAL A 353 5.76 -4.04 19.86
N ALA A 354 5.74 -2.77 20.25
CA ALA A 354 6.27 -2.43 21.56
C ALA A 354 5.46 -3.25 22.59
N PRO A 355 6.09 -3.84 23.63
CA PRO A 355 5.32 -4.38 24.72
C PRO A 355 4.40 -3.26 25.23
N PRO A 356 3.13 -3.55 25.59
CA PRO A 356 2.27 -2.53 26.17
C PRO A 356 3.02 -1.96 27.38
N PRO A 357 2.94 -0.63 27.63
CA PRO A 357 3.42 -0.08 28.89
C PRO A 357 2.88 -0.94 30.02
N SER A 358 3.70 -1.22 31.02
CA SER A 358 3.35 -2.09 32.16
C SER A 358 2.02 -1.73 32.83
N ASP A 359 1.54 -0.52 32.59
CA ASP A 359 0.35 0.08 33.21
C ASP A 359 -0.94 -0.10 32.39
N PHE A 360 -0.85 -0.67 31.18
CA PHE A 360 -2.00 -1.01 30.34
C PHE A 360 -2.45 -2.47 30.57
N LEU A 361 -2.92 -2.77 31.76
CA LEU A 361 -3.68 -4.00 32.03
C LEU A 361 -5.12 -3.79 31.56
N PRO A 362 -5.76 -4.77 30.86
CA PRO A 362 -7.12 -4.65 30.31
C PRO A 362 -8.23 -4.67 31.39
N GLY A 363 -7.96 -4.16 32.55
CA GLY A 363 -8.91 -4.11 33.69
C GLY A 363 -9.47 -2.74 34.05
N ASN A 364 -8.96 -1.65 33.51
CA ASN A 364 -9.31 -0.31 34.00
C ASN A 364 -10.35 0.47 33.16
N PHE A 365 -10.94 -0.13 32.12
CA PHE A 365 -12.00 0.52 31.35
C PHE A 365 -13.42 0.26 31.86
N ALA A 366 -13.61 -0.35 33.02
CA ALA A 366 -14.92 -0.69 33.55
C ALA A 366 -15.37 0.14 34.77
N ARG A 367 -14.73 1.28 35.07
CA ARG A 367 -15.20 2.16 36.16
C ARG A 367 -14.83 3.63 35.88
N SER A 368 -15.69 4.30 35.14
CA SER A 368 -16.04 5.71 35.36
C SER A 368 -17.24 6.08 34.52
#